data_abc349b9ff91622967e90ebe2fac56a7
#
_entry.id   abc349b9ff91622967e90ebe2fac56a7
#
_cell.length_a   1.000
_cell.length_b   1.000
_cell.length_c   1.000
_cell.angle_alpha   90.00
_cell.angle_beta   90.00
_cell.angle_gamma   90.00
#
_symmetry.space_group_name_H-M   'P 1'
#
loop_
_entity.id
_entity.type
_entity.pdbx_description
1 polymer ?
#
loop_
_entity_poly.entity_id
_entity_poly.type
_entity_poly.pdbx_seq_one_letter_code
_entity_poly.pdbx_strand_id
1 'polypeptide(L)'
;PASFSDGKEHRKELPPVYNNYVRLNSENDYDKSMDDIRALLFPLHITAFCLCDALEEQSYNGASQIVIVSASSKTAIGLAQGLAETDGSPKIVGLTSSINLQFVESLGCYDQVISYDNLDSINNASSVMVDMSGNQEVLSAVQNKLKGDLLKCLTVGMTHWDKGGSVDEALAQAELQDRTEFFFAPA
;
A
#
# COMPACT_ATOMS: atom_id res chain seq x y z
N PRO A 1 3.81 -33.30 0.77
CA PRO A 1 3.97 -32.09 -0.03
C PRO A 1 4.12 -30.87 0.85
N ALA A 2 4.97 -29.91 0.41
CA ALA A 2 5.20 -28.65 1.13
C ALA A 2 3.98 -27.71 1.06
N SER A 3 3.08 -27.92 0.09
CA SER A 3 1.86 -27.12 -0.08
C SER A 3 0.67 -28.00 -0.43
N PHE A 4 -0.52 -27.45 -0.27
CA PHE A 4 -1.79 -28.08 -0.68
C PHE A 4 -2.81 -27.00 -1.04
N SER A 5 -3.83 -27.38 -1.81
CA SER A 5 -4.94 -26.50 -2.17
C SER A 5 -6.25 -26.99 -1.54
N ASP A 6 -7.08 -26.05 -1.09
CA ASP A 6 -8.44 -26.35 -0.63
C ASP A 6 -9.37 -26.46 -1.85
N GLY A 7 -9.95 -27.63 -2.04
CA GLY A 7 -10.89 -27.90 -3.13
C GLY A 7 -12.37 -27.85 -2.73
N LYS A 8 -12.71 -27.24 -1.60
CA LYS A 8 -14.11 -27.16 -1.11
C LYS A 8 -14.97 -26.31 -2.05
N GLU A 9 -16.21 -26.78 -2.30
CA GLU A 9 -17.15 -26.17 -3.24
C GLU A 9 -17.38 -24.68 -2.97
N HIS A 10 -17.60 -24.30 -1.70
CA HIS A 10 -17.88 -22.92 -1.30
C HIS A 10 -16.68 -21.95 -1.45
N ARG A 11 -15.51 -22.46 -1.80
CA ARG A 11 -14.30 -21.67 -2.02
C ARG A 11 -13.89 -21.56 -3.50
N LYS A 12 -14.62 -22.21 -4.40
CA LYS A 12 -14.25 -22.24 -5.83
C LYS A 12 -14.28 -20.89 -6.50
N GLU A 13 -15.15 -19.99 -6.03
CA GLU A 13 -15.27 -18.62 -6.56
C GLU A 13 -14.15 -17.68 -6.09
N LEU A 14 -13.34 -18.11 -5.12
CA LEU A 14 -12.22 -17.31 -4.65
C LEU A 14 -11.03 -17.41 -5.60
N PRO A 15 -10.25 -16.33 -5.75
CA PRO A 15 -8.98 -16.39 -6.46
C PRO A 15 -8.09 -17.53 -5.92
N PRO A 16 -7.37 -18.26 -6.80
CA PRO A 16 -6.60 -19.45 -6.42
C PRO A 16 -5.65 -19.25 -5.24
N VAL A 17 -5.08 -18.04 -5.09
CA VAL A 17 -4.19 -17.71 -3.99
C VAL A 17 -4.82 -17.92 -2.61
N TYR A 18 -6.12 -17.68 -2.46
CA TYR A 18 -6.83 -17.90 -1.19
C TYR A 18 -7.13 -19.38 -0.88
N ASN A 19 -6.87 -20.27 -1.83
CA ASN A 19 -7.06 -21.70 -1.69
C ASN A 19 -5.74 -22.46 -1.56
N ASN A 20 -4.60 -21.79 -1.68
CA ASN A 20 -3.28 -22.38 -1.58
C ASN A 20 -2.69 -22.17 -0.19
N TYR A 21 -2.19 -23.25 0.41
CA TYR A 21 -1.64 -23.27 1.75
C TYR A 21 -0.24 -23.86 1.72
N VAL A 22 0.67 -23.26 2.48
CA VAL A 22 2.04 -23.74 2.67
C VAL A 22 2.15 -24.38 4.06
N ARG A 23 2.84 -25.51 4.15
CA ARG A 23 3.16 -26.14 5.44
C ARG A 23 4.39 -25.47 6.02
N LEU A 24 4.23 -24.65 7.04
CA LEU A 24 5.34 -23.90 7.65
C LEU A 24 6.48 -24.79 8.10
N ASN A 25 6.16 -25.96 8.71
CA ASN A 25 7.17 -26.92 9.17
C ASN A 25 7.93 -27.64 8.04
N SER A 26 7.63 -27.36 6.78
CA SER A 26 8.40 -27.84 5.63
C SER A 26 9.47 -26.85 5.17
N GLU A 27 9.54 -25.66 5.74
CA GLU A 27 10.56 -24.67 5.47
C GLU A 27 11.85 -24.98 6.25
N ASN A 28 13.01 -24.75 5.62
CA ASN A 28 14.31 -25.10 6.22
C ASN A 28 14.59 -24.30 7.50
N ASP A 29 14.14 -23.03 7.54
CA ASP A 29 14.38 -22.09 8.64
C ASP A 29 13.11 -21.88 9.49
N TYR A 30 12.27 -22.91 9.60
CA TYR A 30 11.02 -22.82 10.35
C TYR A 30 11.27 -22.61 11.84
N ASP A 31 10.75 -21.51 12.37
CA ASP A 31 10.71 -21.20 13.80
C ASP A 31 9.25 -21.04 14.25
N LYS A 32 8.80 -21.99 15.10
CA LYS A 32 7.45 -22.00 15.63
C LYS A 32 7.11 -20.75 16.45
N SER A 33 8.08 -20.10 17.07
CA SER A 33 7.85 -18.87 17.85
C SER A 33 7.39 -17.71 16.99
N MET A 34 7.60 -17.77 15.67
CA MET A 34 7.21 -16.77 14.69
C MET A 34 5.82 -17.01 14.05
N ASP A 35 5.14 -18.11 14.37
CA ASP A 35 3.88 -18.50 13.69
C ASP A 35 2.81 -17.41 13.77
N ASP A 36 2.58 -16.81 14.94
CA ASP A 36 1.56 -15.78 15.12
C ASP A 36 1.91 -14.50 14.35
N ILE A 37 3.18 -14.10 14.36
CA ILE A 37 3.67 -12.95 13.61
C ILE A 37 3.55 -13.18 12.11
N ARG A 38 3.93 -14.38 11.64
CA ARG A 38 3.82 -14.76 10.23
C ARG A 38 2.37 -14.79 9.78
N ALA A 39 1.47 -15.40 10.56
CA ALA A 39 0.06 -15.44 10.23
C ALA A 39 -0.55 -14.05 10.10
N LEU A 40 -0.12 -13.11 10.94
CA LEU A 40 -0.62 -11.73 10.95
C LEU A 40 -0.01 -10.87 9.83
N LEU A 41 1.32 -10.97 9.61
CA LEU A 41 2.04 -10.01 8.76
C LEU A 41 2.29 -10.52 7.34
N PHE A 42 2.37 -11.82 7.11
CA PHE A 42 2.75 -12.38 5.82
C PHE A 42 1.88 -11.87 4.64
N PRO A 43 0.53 -11.86 4.72
CA PRO A 43 -0.28 -11.35 3.60
C PRO A 43 -0.06 -9.86 3.32
N LEU A 44 0.23 -9.08 4.37
CA LEU A 44 0.46 -7.64 4.27
C LEU A 44 1.86 -7.35 3.73
N HIS A 45 2.84 -8.14 4.16
CA HIS A 45 4.22 -8.05 3.69
C HIS A 45 4.35 -8.44 2.21
N ILE A 46 3.69 -9.51 1.77
CA ILE A 46 3.73 -9.89 0.35
C ILE A 46 3.10 -8.81 -0.54
N THR A 47 2.02 -8.17 -0.09
CA THR A 47 1.41 -7.05 -0.80
C THR A 47 2.39 -5.87 -0.89
N ALA A 48 3.06 -5.53 0.21
CA ALA A 48 4.06 -4.46 0.24
C ALA A 48 5.25 -4.76 -0.68
N PHE A 49 5.74 -5.99 -0.67
CA PHE A 49 6.82 -6.45 -1.53
C PHE A 49 6.45 -6.34 -3.02
N CYS A 50 5.30 -6.88 -3.41
CA CYS A 50 4.83 -6.80 -4.80
C CYS A 50 4.60 -5.35 -5.26
N LEU A 51 4.15 -4.46 -4.36
CA LEU A 51 4.03 -3.03 -4.67
C LEU A 51 5.39 -2.38 -4.92
N CYS A 52 6.38 -2.68 -4.08
CA CYS A 52 7.73 -2.17 -4.23
C CYS A 52 8.32 -2.59 -5.58
N ASP A 53 8.24 -3.89 -5.89
CA ASP A 53 8.70 -4.49 -7.14
C ASP A 53 8.00 -3.86 -8.37
N ALA A 54 6.67 -3.73 -8.35
CA ALA A 54 5.92 -3.11 -9.43
C ALA A 54 6.25 -1.63 -9.65
N LEU A 55 6.49 -0.88 -8.57
CA LEU A 55 6.91 0.52 -8.65
C LEU A 55 8.30 0.65 -9.26
N GLU A 56 9.23 -0.22 -8.86
CA GLU A 56 10.60 -0.25 -9.38
C GLU A 56 10.62 -0.64 -10.86
N GLU A 57 9.92 -1.71 -11.26
CA GLU A 57 9.78 -2.13 -12.68
C GLU A 57 9.28 -1.01 -13.58
N GLN A 58 8.35 -0.19 -13.10
CA GLN A 58 7.81 0.96 -13.81
C GLN A 58 8.68 2.21 -13.67
N SER A 59 9.90 2.10 -13.12
CA SER A 59 10.78 3.23 -12.82
C SER A 59 10.03 4.35 -12.10
N TYR A 60 9.17 3.97 -11.13
CA TYR A 60 8.32 4.87 -10.34
C TYR A 60 7.46 5.82 -11.18
N ASN A 61 7.16 5.46 -12.44
CA ASN A 61 6.48 6.30 -13.44
C ASN A 61 7.16 7.68 -13.64
N GLY A 62 8.46 7.81 -13.36
CA GLY A 62 9.20 9.07 -13.42
C GLY A 62 8.91 10.03 -12.25
N ALA A 63 8.30 9.55 -11.19
CA ALA A 63 8.04 10.35 -9.99
C ALA A 63 9.33 10.65 -9.21
N SER A 64 9.38 11.83 -8.59
CA SER A 64 10.44 12.23 -7.66
C SER A 64 10.04 12.02 -6.19
N GLN A 65 8.76 11.71 -5.93
CA GLN A 65 8.27 11.30 -4.61
C GLN A 65 7.17 10.26 -4.71
N ILE A 66 7.10 9.38 -3.70
CA ILE A 66 6.01 8.42 -3.47
C ILE A 66 5.23 8.90 -2.25
N VAL A 67 3.94 9.16 -2.44
CA VAL A 67 3.04 9.62 -1.36
C VAL A 67 2.22 8.42 -0.89
N ILE A 68 2.46 7.95 0.32
CA ILE A 68 1.81 6.76 0.91
C ILE A 68 0.73 7.22 1.90
N VAL A 69 -0.53 6.97 1.56
CA VAL A 69 -1.68 7.31 2.41
C VAL A 69 -1.94 6.17 3.41
N SER A 70 -2.31 6.51 4.63
CA SER A 70 -2.39 5.60 5.78
C SER A 70 -1.03 5.01 6.18
N ALA A 71 -0.02 5.88 6.32
CA ALA A 71 1.37 5.54 6.57
C ALA A 71 1.61 4.71 7.86
N SER A 72 0.66 4.69 8.80
CA SER A 72 0.70 3.85 10.00
C SER A 72 0.20 2.42 9.78
N SER A 73 -0.37 2.09 8.61
CA SER A 73 -0.82 0.74 8.31
C SER A 73 0.36 -0.21 8.05
N LYS A 74 0.20 -1.48 8.39
CA LYS A 74 1.28 -2.47 8.27
C LYS A 74 1.80 -2.63 6.84
N THR A 75 0.90 -2.62 5.86
CA THR A 75 1.28 -2.69 4.43
C THR A 75 2.05 -1.44 4.01
N ALA A 76 1.61 -0.23 4.45
CA ALA A 76 2.30 1.01 4.15
C ALA A 76 3.71 1.06 4.76
N ILE A 77 3.86 0.58 6.00
CA ILE A 77 5.16 0.48 6.67
C ILE A 77 6.09 -0.48 5.90
N GLY A 78 5.57 -1.65 5.50
CA GLY A 78 6.33 -2.61 4.70
C GLY A 78 6.78 -2.05 3.35
N LEU A 79 5.89 -1.31 2.66
CA LEU A 79 6.22 -0.63 1.41
C LEU A 79 7.30 0.45 1.63
N ALA A 80 7.11 1.31 2.63
CA ALA A 80 8.07 2.37 2.92
C ALA A 80 9.46 1.83 3.27
N GLN A 81 9.50 0.73 4.05
CA GLN A 81 10.75 0.04 4.38
C GLN A 81 11.44 -0.52 3.12
N GLY A 82 10.70 -1.22 2.25
CA GLY A 82 11.24 -1.76 1.00
C GLY A 82 11.78 -0.66 0.09
N LEU A 83 11.05 0.44 -0.06
CA LEU A 83 11.49 1.60 -0.85
C LEU A 83 12.75 2.26 -0.24
N ALA A 84 12.81 2.39 1.09
CA ALA A 84 13.97 2.99 1.77
C ALA A 84 15.25 2.15 1.65
N GLU A 85 15.12 0.84 1.43
CA GLU A 85 16.23 -0.09 1.19
C GLU A 85 16.63 -0.19 -0.30
N THR A 86 15.83 0.40 -1.20
CA THR A 86 16.07 0.36 -2.65
C THR A 86 16.89 1.56 -3.11
N ASP A 87 18.05 1.31 -3.69
CA ASP A 87 18.92 2.36 -4.24
C ASP A 87 18.22 3.14 -5.36
N GLY A 88 18.22 4.46 -5.26
CA GLY A 88 17.61 5.33 -6.26
C GLY A 88 16.09 5.47 -6.15
N SER A 89 15.49 4.97 -5.08
CA SER A 89 14.08 5.19 -4.77
C SER A 89 13.75 6.69 -4.65
N PRO A 90 12.58 7.14 -5.13
CA PRO A 90 12.09 8.49 -4.91
C PRO A 90 11.89 8.82 -3.43
N LYS A 91 11.76 10.11 -3.10
CA LYS A 91 11.45 10.56 -1.75
C LYS A 91 10.15 9.92 -1.24
N ILE A 92 10.18 9.36 -0.03
CA ILE A 92 9.04 8.66 0.58
C ILE A 92 8.30 9.60 1.54
N VAL A 93 7.06 9.94 1.20
CA VAL A 93 6.21 10.83 1.98
C VAL A 93 5.05 10.04 2.59
N GLY A 94 5.02 9.94 3.91
CA GLY A 94 3.96 9.25 4.65
C GLY A 94 2.86 10.23 5.08
N LEU A 95 1.60 9.92 4.74
CA LEU A 95 0.43 10.65 5.20
C LEU A 95 -0.31 9.84 6.26
N THR A 96 -0.57 10.45 7.42
CA THR A 96 -1.23 9.77 8.54
C THR A 96 -2.09 10.73 9.36
N SER A 97 -2.85 10.21 10.32
CA SER A 97 -3.57 11.05 11.28
C SER A 97 -2.61 11.68 12.29
N SER A 98 -2.98 12.84 12.84
CA SER A 98 -2.19 13.55 13.86
C SER A 98 -1.83 12.68 15.08
N ILE A 99 -2.73 11.77 15.47
CA ILE A 99 -2.49 10.83 16.59
C ILE A 99 -1.37 9.82 16.30
N ASN A 100 -1.14 9.47 15.03
CA ASN A 100 -0.12 8.50 14.61
C ASN A 100 1.18 9.15 14.14
N LEU A 101 1.25 10.47 14.09
CA LEU A 101 2.39 11.21 13.51
C LEU A 101 3.71 10.80 14.15
N GLN A 102 3.80 10.90 15.49
CA GLN A 102 5.03 10.56 16.22
C GLN A 102 5.43 9.09 16.05
N PHE A 103 4.45 8.18 16.01
CA PHE A 103 4.72 6.76 15.75
C PHE A 103 5.33 6.57 14.36
N VAL A 104 4.73 7.16 13.33
CA VAL A 104 5.21 6.99 11.94
C VAL A 104 6.59 7.64 11.75
N GLU A 105 6.83 8.81 12.35
CA GLU A 105 8.17 9.45 12.36
C GLU A 105 9.23 8.55 13.03
N SER A 106 8.86 7.86 14.11
CA SER A 106 9.80 6.98 14.84
C SER A 106 10.23 5.74 14.06
N LEU A 107 9.51 5.37 12.99
CA LEU A 107 9.86 4.21 12.14
C LEU A 107 11.14 4.43 11.31
N GLY A 108 11.44 5.69 10.96
CA GLY A 108 12.66 6.06 10.24
C GLY A 108 12.73 5.61 8.77
N CYS A 109 11.63 5.08 8.21
CA CYS A 109 11.55 4.64 6.80
C CYS A 109 10.86 5.65 5.88
N TYR A 110 10.42 6.79 6.39
CA TYR A 110 9.83 7.89 5.63
C TYR A 110 10.78 9.09 5.65
N ASP A 111 11.02 9.72 4.51
CA ASP A 111 11.78 10.97 4.41
C ASP A 111 11.00 12.17 4.98
N GLN A 112 9.67 12.08 4.90
CA GLN A 112 8.78 13.10 5.44
C GLN A 112 7.47 12.45 5.90
N VAL A 113 6.98 12.87 7.07
CA VAL A 113 5.67 12.45 7.58
C VAL A 113 4.78 13.69 7.72
N ILE A 114 3.54 13.59 7.23
CA ILE A 114 2.60 14.70 7.18
C ILE A 114 1.27 14.24 7.75
N SER A 115 0.71 15.06 8.66
CA SER A 115 -0.66 14.84 9.15
C SER A 115 -1.69 15.16 8.06
N TYR A 116 -2.81 14.44 8.06
CA TYR A 116 -3.97 14.76 7.23
C TYR A 116 -4.51 16.19 7.46
N ASP A 117 -4.21 16.78 8.64
CA ASP A 117 -4.59 18.16 8.95
C ASP A 117 -3.71 19.21 8.27
N ASN A 118 -2.61 18.79 7.62
CA ASN A 118 -1.60 19.69 7.04
C ASN A 118 -1.15 19.26 5.63
N LEU A 119 -2.08 18.79 4.80
CA LEU A 119 -1.77 18.29 3.44
C LEU A 119 -1.17 19.35 2.51
N ASP A 120 -1.34 20.63 2.83
CA ASP A 120 -0.72 21.73 2.10
C ASP A 120 0.81 21.70 2.15
N SER A 121 1.39 21.03 3.15
CA SER A 121 2.85 20.85 3.28
C SER A 121 3.44 19.77 2.35
N ILE A 122 2.62 19.04 1.61
CA ILE A 122 3.10 18.15 0.55
C ILE A 122 3.81 18.99 -0.52
N ASN A 123 5.02 18.61 -0.89
CA ASN A 123 5.76 19.30 -1.94
C ASN A 123 5.08 19.14 -3.30
N ASN A 124 5.02 20.21 -4.09
CA ASN A 124 4.60 20.14 -5.48
C ASN A 124 5.76 19.54 -6.29
N ALA A 125 5.68 18.25 -6.54
CA ALA A 125 6.68 17.47 -7.24
C ALA A 125 6.01 16.29 -7.93
N SER A 126 6.62 15.79 -9.01
CA SER A 126 6.10 14.60 -9.70
C SER A 126 5.92 13.43 -8.73
N SER A 127 4.69 12.92 -8.63
CA SER A 127 4.28 12.03 -7.55
C SER A 127 3.55 10.80 -8.06
N VAL A 128 3.84 9.66 -7.44
CA VAL A 128 2.94 8.51 -7.41
C VAL A 128 2.30 8.45 -6.02
N MET A 129 0.98 8.33 -5.96
CA MET A 129 0.25 8.13 -4.72
C MET A 129 -0.11 6.64 -4.56
N VAL A 130 0.14 6.10 -3.38
CA VAL A 130 -0.27 4.74 -3.00
C VAL A 130 -1.25 4.83 -1.86
N ASP A 131 -2.51 4.48 -2.13
CA ASP A 131 -3.59 4.58 -1.16
C ASP A 131 -3.88 3.25 -0.47
N MET A 132 -3.63 3.23 0.84
CA MET A 132 -4.02 2.13 1.74
C MET A 132 -5.29 2.45 2.56
N SER A 133 -5.84 3.67 2.41
CA SER A 133 -6.89 4.16 3.31
C SER A 133 -8.30 3.96 2.78
N GLY A 134 -8.52 4.18 1.49
CA GLY A 134 -9.86 4.32 0.90
C GLY A 134 -10.61 5.56 1.37
N ASN A 135 -9.93 6.53 2.02
CA ASN A 135 -10.56 7.75 2.52
C ASN A 135 -10.67 8.80 1.43
N GLN A 136 -11.87 8.98 0.89
CA GLN A 136 -12.15 9.86 -0.24
C GLN A 136 -11.82 11.34 0.03
N GLU A 137 -12.02 11.83 1.26
CA GLU A 137 -11.71 13.21 1.63
C GLU A 137 -10.19 13.46 1.51
N VAL A 138 -9.38 12.56 2.06
CA VAL A 138 -7.91 12.64 1.99
C VAL A 138 -7.44 12.51 0.55
N LEU A 139 -7.96 11.54 -0.20
CA LEU A 139 -7.59 11.32 -1.60
C LEU A 139 -7.88 12.56 -2.45
N SER A 140 -9.07 13.12 -2.33
CA SER A 140 -9.47 14.33 -3.06
C SER A 140 -8.58 15.54 -2.69
N ALA A 141 -8.23 15.67 -1.41
CA ALA A 141 -7.35 16.75 -0.95
C ALA A 141 -5.93 16.62 -1.52
N VAL A 142 -5.35 15.41 -1.50
CA VAL A 142 -4.02 15.14 -2.08
C VAL A 142 -4.04 15.36 -3.60
N GLN A 143 -5.07 14.90 -4.29
CA GLN A 143 -5.26 15.11 -5.73
C GLN A 143 -5.35 16.59 -6.08
N ASN A 144 -6.14 17.35 -5.33
CA ASN A 144 -6.26 18.80 -5.50
C ASN A 144 -4.95 19.54 -5.21
N LYS A 145 -4.15 19.04 -4.27
CA LYS A 145 -2.85 19.59 -3.94
C LYS A 145 -1.82 19.35 -5.05
N LEU A 146 -1.74 18.11 -5.55
CA LEU A 146 -0.74 17.70 -6.54
C LEU A 146 -1.15 18.02 -7.98
N LYS A 147 -2.44 17.98 -8.30
CA LYS A 147 -2.99 18.28 -9.65
C LYS A 147 -2.22 17.56 -10.77
N GLY A 148 -1.59 18.33 -11.66
CA GLY A 148 -0.81 17.83 -12.79
C GLY A 148 0.46 17.07 -12.39
N ASP A 149 0.98 17.30 -11.17
CA ASP A 149 2.15 16.59 -10.65
C ASP A 149 1.81 15.17 -10.15
N LEU A 150 0.53 14.81 -9.98
CA LEU A 150 0.12 13.45 -9.68
C LEU A 150 0.12 12.62 -10.97
N LEU A 151 1.14 11.77 -11.12
CA LEU A 151 1.34 10.95 -12.32
C LEU A 151 0.49 9.67 -12.29
N LYS A 152 0.38 9.03 -11.13
CA LYS A 152 -0.36 7.79 -10.92
C LYS A 152 -0.89 7.68 -9.50
N CYS A 153 -2.03 7.00 -9.35
CA CYS A 153 -2.61 6.62 -8.07
C CYS A 153 -2.82 5.10 -8.05
N LEU A 154 -2.22 4.41 -7.10
CA LEU A 154 -2.44 2.98 -6.84
C LEU A 154 -3.36 2.85 -5.63
N THR A 155 -4.55 2.29 -5.81
CA THR A 155 -5.46 1.95 -4.71
C THR A 155 -5.24 0.50 -4.31
N VAL A 156 -4.86 0.25 -3.06
CA VAL A 156 -4.42 -1.07 -2.59
C VAL A 156 -5.41 -1.68 -1.60
N GLY A 157 -6.01 -0.86 -0.75
CA GLY A 157 -6.89 -1.35 0.30
C GLY A 157 -7.78 -0.25 0.87
N MET A 158 -8.59 -0.64 1.85
CA MET A 158 -9.48 0.26 2.59
C MET A 158 -9.29 0.03 4.09
N THR A 159 -8.43 0.83 4.73
CA THR A 159 -8.31 0.81 6.20
C THR A 159 -9.47 1.56 6.88
N HIS A 160 -10.19 2.39 6.14
CA HIS A 160 -11.35 3.17 6.58
C HIS A 160 -12.62 2.72 5.84
N TRP A 161 -12.92 1.42 5.92
CA TRP A 161 -14.06 0.80 5.26
C TRP A 161 -15.43 1.40 5.65
N ASP A 162 -15.50 2.06 6.81
CA ASP A 162 -16.68 2.79 7.31
C ASP A 162 -16.88 4.17 6.64
N LYS A 163 -15.85 4.69 5.96
CA LYS A 163 -15.86 5.97 5.23
C LYS A 163 -15.71 5.80 3.71
N GLY A 164 -15.63 4.57 3.25
CA GLY A 164 -15.51 4.25 1.83
C GLY A 164 -16.85 4.39 1.13
N GLY A 165 -16.92 5.26 0.14
CA GLY A 165 -17.86 5.09 -0.97
C GLY A 165 -17.50 3.80 -1.73
N SER A 166 -18.35 3.32 -2.61
CA SER A 166 -18.00 2.18 -3.47
C SER A 166 -16.74 2.52 -4.28
N VAL A 167 -15.95 1.50 -4.63
CA VAL A 167 -14.78 1.67 -5.52
C VAL A 167 -15.18 2.42 -6.79
N ASP A 168 -16.43 2.24 -7.25
CA ASP A 168 -17.02 2.91 -8.41
C ASP A 168 -17.21 4.42 -8.19
N GLU A 169 -17.50 4.89 -6.96
CA GLU A 169 -17.60 6.32 -6.66
C GLU A 169 -16.21 6.99 -6.56
N ALA A 170 -15.20 6.27 -6.11
CA ALA A 170 -13.80 6.72 -6.13
C ALA A 170 -13.27 6.88 -7.55
N LEU A 171 -13.68 6.02 -8.47
CA LEU A 171 -13.34 6.07 -9.88
C LEU A 171 -14.16 7.11 -10.66
N ALA A 172 -15.28 7.59 -10.12
CA ALA A 172 -16.21 8.49 -10.80
C ALA A 172 -15.73 9.96 -10.90
N GLN A 173 -14.62 10.33 -10.27
CA GLN A 173 -14.00 11.64 -10.52
C GLN A 173 -13.21 11.61 -11.82
N ALA A 174 -13.88 12.01 -12.89
CA ALA A 174 -13.52 11.78 -14.29
C ALA A 174 -12.10 12.21 -14.75
N GLU A 175 -11.42 13.10 -14.04
CA GLU A 175 -10.06 13.57 -14.42
C GLU A 175 -8.94 12.63 -13.98
N LEU A 176 -9.23 11.62 -13.16
CA LEU A 176 -8.24 10.70 -12.59
C LEU A 176 -8.45 9.24 -12.97
N GLN A 177 -9.51 8.90 -13.69
CA GLN A 177 -9.78 7.52 -14.15
C GLN A 177 -8.59 6.94 -14.91
N ASP A 178 -7.96 7.73 -15.77
CA ASP A 178 -6.81 7.29 -16.58
C ASP A 178 -5.52 7.11 -15.77
N ARG A 179 -5.46 7.63 -14.52
CA ARG A 179 -4.26 7.61 -13.67
C ARG A 179 -4.43 6.73 -12.42
N THR A 180 -5.64 6.24 -12.15
CA THR A 180 -5.94 5.41 -10.99
C THR A 180 -6.00 3.95 -11.39
N GLU A 181 -5.25 3.12 -10.69
CA GLU A 181 -5.20 1.68 -10.88
C GLU A 181 -5.44 0.98 -9.54
N PHE A 182 -6.28 -0.06 -9.57
CA PHE A 182 -6.43 -0.93 -8.41
C PHE A 182 -5.30 -1.97 -8.43
N PHE A 183 -4.50 -1.98 -7.37
CA PHE A 183 -3.41 -2.93 -7.21
C PHE A 183 -3.87 -4.13 -6.39
N PHE A 184 -3.73 -5.33 -6.98
CA PHE A 184 -4.02 -6.59 -6.32
C PHE A 184 -2.81 -7.52 -6.42
N ALA A 185 -2.09 -7.73 -5.33
CA ALA A 185 -0.83 -8.47 -5.30
C ALA A 185 -0.89 -9.90 -5.86
N PRO A 186 -2.01 -10.65 -5.78
CA PRO A 186 -2.14 -11.98 -6.36
C PRO A 186 -2.40 -12.02 -7.86
N ALA A 187 -2.51 -10.87 -8.54
CA ALA A 187 -2.85 -10.82 -9.97
C ALA A 187 -1.63 -11.04 -10.86
#